data_a5f493d7afc750059060166360b3b6f0
#
_entry.id   a5f493d7afc750059060166360b3b6f0
#
_cell.length_a   1.000
_cell.length_b   1.000
_cell.length_c   1.000
_cell.angle_alpha   90.00
_cell.angle_beta   90.00
_cell.angle_gamma   90.00
#
_symmetry.space_group_name_H-M   'P 1'
#
loop_
_entity.id
_entity.type
_entity.pdbx_description
1 polymer ?
#
loop_
_entity_poly.entity_id
_entity_poly.type
_entity_poly.pdbx_seq_one_letter_code
_entity_poly.pdbx_strand_id
1 'polypeptide(L)'
;MNKTVTLLRYCKTPSGWKRLPAVMGRNGQMRPGFVRQDGELVDYPQGHYELRFYVGSKVKYEAVGDNAAEALLKMRQKERLLTAQDAAQDAGAVLVEEPSRVKLQTQLDRFILATQDRGSNVAAKVYKLATDDFLTVTGKTYADQLTADDMRAYVRALRGRGLSDRTLSNRYKNVKAFLLFCGLDTKKLASAVPKYEKPLPEVYKAEELTAFFASLRRDYYKLTFTLLLKCGLREQEAMYLCWSDVDLGNGMLLVRSKPDLGFKVKDKEERELPISPDLLEMLKAWRAEHSADRLVLGTSTGKPNTKLLLALKRLVKAAGLNCGGCDGCRESGECGGWYLHKFRATYCTKLLRSGMDMRTVQSLMGHSDLASTMRYLRPHETDAVRDRVAAVNWDAD
;
A
#
# COMPACT_ATOMS: atom_id res chain seq x y z
N MET A 1 46.91 -12.88 24.72
CA MET A 1 46.48 -12.06 23.58
C MET A 1 45.71 -10.85 24.08
N ASN A 2 45.80 -9.71 23.39
CA ASN A 2 45.14 -8.47 23.87
C ASN A 2 43.66 -8.56 23.65
N LYS A 3 42.85 -8.80 24.70
CA LYS A 3 41.41 -9.13 24.67
C LYS A 3 40.51 -7.89 24.72
N THR A 4 41.08 -6.69 24.60
CA THR A 4 40.38 -5.44 24.79
C THR A 4 39.64 -5.03 23.51
N VAL A 5 38.31 -4.87 23.60
CA VAL A 5 37.52 -4.20 22.56
C VAL A 5 37.63 -2.69 22.82
N THR A 6 38.08 -1.95 21.85
CA THR A 6 38.20 -0.48 21.96
C THR A 6 37.08 0.17 21.18
N LEU A 7 36.37 1.10 21.81
CA LEU A 7 35.34 1.91 21.12
C LEU A 7 36.03 3.15 20.54
N LEU A 8 35.94 3.28 19.24
CA LEU A 8 36.43 4.41 18.48
C LEU A 8 35.25 5.20 17.90
N ARG A 9 35.49 6.48 17.64
CA ARG A 9 34.63 7.28 16.80
C ARG A 9 35.35 7.56 15.48
N TYR A 10 34.73 7.15 14.39
CA TYR A 10 35.15 7.51 13.04
C TYR A 10 34.46 8.83 12.70
N CYS A 11 35.22 9.93 12.74
CA CYS A 11 34.67 11.28 12.66
C CYS A 11 35.44 12.15 11.70
N LYS A 12 34.78 13.21 11.20
CA LYS A 12 35.35 14.20 10.28
C LYS A 12 36.08 15.26 11.08
N THR A 13 37.39 15.23 11.02
CA THR A 13 38.31 16.25 11.60
C THR A 13 38.66 17.29 10.54
N PRO A 14 39.28 18.45 10.90
CA PRO A 14 39.79 19.42 9.93
C PRO A 14 40.80 18.84 8.92
N SER A 15 41.50 17.77 9.30
CA SER A 15 42.49 17.07 8.47
C SER A 15 41.93 15.81 7.78
N GLY A 16 40.58 15.66 7.71
CA GLY A 16 39.90 14.53 7.08
C GLY A 16 39.30 13.54 8.09
N TRP A 17 38.86 12.40 7.58
CA TRP A 17 38.22 11.35 8.39
C TRP A 17 39.26 10.55 9.19
N LYS A 18 39.06 10.48 10.52
CA LYS A 18 39.97 9.76 11.43
C LYS A 18 39.20 8.87 12.42
N ARG A 19 39.86 7.79 12.86
CA ARG A 19 39.44 6.94 13.97
C ARG A 19 40.08 7.41 15.26
N LEU A 20 39.32 7.96 16.17
CA LEU A 20 39.80 8.51 17.43
C LEU A 20 39.13 7.78 18.61
N PRO A 21 39.81 7.62 19.77
CA PRO A 21 39.20 6.99 20.93
C PRO A 21 37.98 7.76 21.41
N ALA A 22 36.86 7.05 21.55
CA ALA A 22 35.65 7.60 22.14
C ALA A 22 35.82 7.80 23.66
N VAL A 23 35.15 8.80 24.22
CA VAL A 23 35.36 9.22 25.61
C VAL A 23 34.23 8.79 26.52
N MET A 24 34.59 8.16 27.65
CA MET A 24 33.63 7.86 28.73
C MET A 24 33.73 8.94 29.82
N GLY A 25 32.54 9.35 30.32
CA GLY A 25 32.44 10.23 31.47
C GLY A 25 32.73 9.49 32.79
N ARG A 26 32.95 10.25 33.89
CA ARG A 26 33.23 9.70 35.23
C ARG A 26 32.09 8.80 35.75
N ASN A 27 30.87 8.95 35.26
CA ASN A 27 29.70 8.13 35.58
C ASN A 27 29.59 6.83 34.77
N GLY A 28 30.59 6.49 33.96
CA GLY A 28 30.58 5.29 33.09
C GLY A 28 29.67 5.40 31.86
N GLN A 29 29.09 6.56 31.60
CA GLN A 29 28.32 6.84 30.37
C GLN A 29 29.22 7.45 29.31
N MET A 30 28.87 7.21 28.04
CA MET A 30 29.58 7.83 26.91
C MET A 30 29.28 9.32 26.82
N ARG A 31 30.28 10.12 26.43
CA ARG A 31 30.07 11.50 26.02
C ARG A 31 29.85 11.54 24.50
N PRO A 32 28.60 11.76 24.03
CA PRO A 32 28.28 11.75 22.60
C PRO A 32 29.08 12.83 21.87
N GLY A 33 29.67 12.50 20.73
CA GLY A 33 30.49 13.45 19.92
C GLY A 33 31.94 13.59 20.34
N PHE A 34 32.25 13.43 21.62
CA PHE A 34 33.59 13.67 22.16
C PHE A 34 34.57 12.52 21.90
N VAL A 35 35.75 12.89 21.52
CA VAL A 35 36.90 12.00 21.29
C VAL A 35 38.12 12.53 22.02
N ARG A 36 39.12 11.68 22.21
CA ARG A 36 40.44 12.10 22.71
C ARG A 36 41.41 12.21 21.54
N GLN A 37 41.91 13.42 21.29
CA GLN A 37 42.91 13.72 20.27
C GLN A 37 44.06 14.45 20.91
N ASP A 38 45.27 13.92 20.75
CA ASP A 38 46.52 14.50 21.29
C ASP A 38 46.46 14.85 22.80
N GLY A 39 45.69 14.06 23.57
CA GLY A 39 45.47 14.24 25.01
C GLY A 39 44.28 15.13 25.37
N GLU A 40 43.76 15.91 24.45
CA GLU A 40 42.64 16.83 24.64
C GLU A 40 41.30 16.20 24.29
N LEU A 41 40.22 16.77 24.87
CA LEU A 41 38.83 16.41 24.60
C LEU A 41 38.30 17.32 23.49
N VAL A 42 37.98 16.76 22.35
CA VAL A 42 37.46 17.50 21.20
C VAL A 42 36.10 16.92 20.80
N ASP A 43 35.13 17.78 20.48
CA ASP A 43 33.84 17.39 19.97
C ASP A 43 33.83 17.42 18.43
N TYR A 44 33.50 16.24 17.83
CA TYR A 44 33.28 16.11 16.39
C TYR A 44 31.86 15.56 16.16
N PRO A 45 30.89 16.43 15.85
CA PRO A 45 29.48 16.03 15.75
C PRO A 45 29.21 15.06 14.58
N GLN A 46 29.99 15.15 13.49
CA GLN A 46 29.85 14.28 12.33
C GLN A 46 30.70 13.02 12.48
N GLY A 47 30.03 11.84 12.48
CA GLY A 47 30.71 10.56 12.52
C GLY A 47 29.86 9.45 13.13
N HIS A 48 30.37 8.22 13.13
CA HIS A 48 29.76 7.05 13.73
C HIS A 48 30.74 6.34 14.65
N TYR A 49 30.26 5.42 15.48
CA TYR A 49 31.10 4.61 16.36
C TYR A 49 31.50 3.31 15.68
N GLU A 50 32.74 2.85 15.96
CA GLU A 50 33.30 1.59 15.51
C GLU A 50 33.97 0.85 16.68
N LEU A 51 33.81 -0.47 16.69
CA LEU A 51 34.55 -1.36 17.59
C LEU A 51 35.84 -1.77 16.90
N ARG A 52 36.98 -1.62 17.60
CA ARG A 52 38.28 -2.18 17.22
C ARG A 52 38.59 -3.39 18.11
N PHE A 53 38.81 -4.54 17.53
CA PHE A 53 39.15 -5.76 18.24
C PHE A 53 40.07 -6.65 17.40
N TYR A 54 40.61 -7.69 18.02
CA TYR A 54 41.50 -8.63 17.37
C TYR A 54 40.81 -9.99 17.14
N VAL A 55 41.04 -10.58 15.96
CA VAL A 55 40.68 -11.98 15.65
C VAL A 55 41.99 -12.66 15.24
N GLY A 56 42.53 -13.47 16.13
CA GLY A 56 43.91 -13.95 16.02
C GLY A 56 44.91 -12.76 16.08
N SER A 57 45.80 -12.66 15.10
CA SER A 57 46.73 -11.55 14.97
C SER A 57 46.20 -10.34 14.17
N LYS A 58 45.01 -10.43 13.60
CA LYS A 58 44.48 -9.38 12.71
C LYS A 58 43.52 -8.44 13.46
N VAL A 59 43.72 -7.14 13.26
CA VAL A 59 42.80 -6.09 13.74
C VAL A 59 41.56 -6.06 12.86
N LYS A 60 40.36 -6.03 13.48
CA LYS A 60 39.10 -5.80 12.80
C LYS A 60 38.41 -4.56 13.32
N TYR A 61 37.63 -3.92 12.44
CA TYR A 61 36.79 -2.78 12.74
C TYR A 61 35.34 -3.15 12.38
N GLU A 62 34.39 -2.83 13.26
CA GLU A 62 32.97 -3.11 13.09
C GLU A 62 32.19 -1.83 13.40
N ALA A 63 31.45 -1.29 12.43
CA ALA A 63 30.63 -0.11 12.63
C ALA A 63 29.39 -0.47 13.48
N VAL A 64 29.11 0.35 14.51
CA VAL A 64 28.05 0.08 15.50
C VAL A 64 26.99 1.17 15.58
N GLY A 65 27.02 2.14 14.65
CA GLY A 65 26.04 3.22 14.55
C GLY A 65 26.52 4.53 15.16
N ASP A 66 25.66 5.52 15.22
CA ASP A 66 25.94 6.89 15.69
C ASP A 66 25.46 7.16 17.13
N ASN A 67 24.65 6.26 17.69
CA ASN A 67 24.19 6.37 19.07
C ASN A 67 25.24 5.87 20.06
N ALA A 68 25.70 6.77 20.93
CA ALA A 68 26.77 6.51 21.90
C ALA A 68 26.38 5.41 22.93
N ALA A 69 25.14 5.39 23.41
CA ALA A 69 24.68 4.42 24.39
C ALA A 69 24.58 3.01 23.79
N GLU A 70 24.05 2.90 22.57
CA GLU A 70 23.98 1.62 21.84
C GLU A 70 25.38 1.11 21.48
N ALA A 71 26.30 1.99 21.10
CA ALA A 71 27.69 1.63 20.79
C ALA A 71 28.39 1.06 22.03
N LEU A 72 28.18 1.66 23.20
CA LEU A 72 28.72 1.14 24.46
C LEU A 72 28.14 -0.24 24.82
N LEU A 73 26.84 -0.43 24.61
CA LEU A 73 26.19 -1.71 24.83
C LEU A 73 26.77 -2.81 23.92
N LYS A 74 26.93 -2.52 22.64
CA LYS A 74 27.54 -3.44 21.66
C LYS A 74 29.00 -3.74 21.98
N MET A 75 29.76 -2.75 22.46
CA MET A 75 31.14 -2.98 22.94
C MET A 75 31.18 -4.02 24.08
N ARG A 76 30.36 -3.83 25.11
CA ARG A 76 30.28 -4.77 26.24
C ARG A 76 29.81 -6.16 25.83
N GLN A 77 28.87 -6.25 24.90
CA GLN A 77 28.43 -7.53 24.36
C GLN A 77 29.59 -8.23 23.62
N LYS A 78 30.33 -7.49 22.80
CA LYS A 78 31.48 -8.03 22.06
C LYS A 78 32.60 -8.51 22.98
N GLU A 79 32.91 -7.76 24.04
CA GLU A 79 33.88 -8.16 25.08
C GLU A 79 33.49 -9.48 25.75
N ARG A 80 32.22 -9.62 26.18
CA ARG A 80 31.71 -10.85 26.77
C ARG A 80 31.82 -12.03 25.81
N LEU A 81 31.47 -11.81 24.55
CA LEU A 81 31.53 -12.83 23.51
C LEU A 81 32.97 -13.34 23.29
N LEU A 82 33.94 -12.41 23.10
CA LEU A 82 35.36 -12.76 22.89
C LEU A 82 35.93 -13.48 24.11
N THR A 83 35.55 -13.06 25.31
CA THR A 83 35.96 -13.73 26.56
C THR A 83 35.38 -15.15 26.64
N ALA A 84 34.11 -15.35 26.26
CA ALA A 84 33.47 -16.65 26.24
C ALA A 84 34.06 -17.56 25.17
N GLN A 85 34.40 -17.05 23.98
CA GLN A 85 35.06 -17.79 22.92
C GLN A 85 36.45 -18.31 23.32
N ASP A 86 37.23 -17.46 23.99
CA ASP A 86 38.55 -17.85 24.50
C ASP A 86 38.42 -18.97 25.58
N ALA A 87 37.47 -18.82 26.52
CA ALA A 87 37.23 -19.80 27.56
C ALA A 87 36.76 -21.16 26.98
N ALA A 88 35.95 -21.13 25.93
CA ALA A 88 35.52 -22.33 25.22
C ALA A 88 36.67 -23.00 24.45
N GLN A 89 37.53 -22.18 23.82
CA GLN A 89 38.69 -22.67 23.09
C GLN A 89 39.71 -23.34 24.05
N ASP A 90 39.94 -22.73 25.22
CA ASP A 90 40.78 -23.29 26.28
C ASP A 90 40.19 -24.61 26.84
N ALA A 91 38.86 -24.76 26.82
CA ALA A 91 38.15 -25.98 27.23
C ALA A 91 38.00 -26.98 26.07
N GLY A 92 38.55 -26.74 24.89
CA GLY A 92 38.40 -27.62 23.71
C GLY A 92 37.00 -27.66 23.11
N ALA A 93 36.14 -26.69 23.47
CA ALA A 93 34.79 -26.54 22.95
C ALA A 93 34.72 -25.44 21.89
N VAL A 94 33.94 -25.62 20.83
CA VAL A 94 33.66 -24.60 19.84
C VAL A 94 32.36 -23.89 20.23
N LEU A 95 32.45 -22.64 20.68
CA LEU A 95 31.28 -21.78 20.80
C LEU A 95 30.82 -21.40 19.40
N VAL A 96 29.71 -22.00 18.97
CA VAL A 96 28.96 -21.53 17.81
C VAL A 96 28.18 -20.30 18.28
N GLU A 97 28.52 -19.12 17.75
CA GLU A 97 27.64 -17.96 17.89
C GLU A 97 26.26 -18.35 17.31
N GLU A 98 25.27 -18.57 18.15
CA GLU A 98 23.90 -18.48 17.66
C GLU A 98 23.67 -17.02 17.27
N PRO A 99 23.42 -16.71 15.99
CA PRO A 99 23.05 -15.37 15.59
C PRO A 99 21.88 -14.94 16.48
N SER A 100 21.91 -13.74 17.03
CA SER A 100 20.87 -13.22 17.93
C SER A 100 19.53 -13.31 17.20
N ARG A 101 18.76 -14.36 17.48
CA ARG A 101 17.49 -14.65 16.81
C ARG A 101 16.51 -13.54 17.10
N VAL A 102 16.17 -12.76 16.08
CA VAL A 102 15.13 -11.73 16.21
C VAL A 102 13.77 -12.41 16.12
N LYS A 103 12.92 -12.19 17.12
CA LYS A 103 11.55 -12.72 17.11
C LYS A 103 10.76 -12.20 15.90
N LEU A 104 9.94 -13.06 15.32
CA LEU A 104 9.06 -12.70 14.20
C LEU A 104 8.13 -11.52 14.55
N GLN A 105 7.65 -11.45 15.79
CA GLN A 105 6.85 -10.30 16.24
C GLN A 105 7.64 -8.99 16.17
N THR A 106 8.89 -8.96 16.61
CA THR A 106 9.76 -7.78 16.49
C THR A 106 10.04 -7.42 15.03
N GLN A 107 10.20 -8.41 14.16
CA GLN A 107 10.34 -8.19 12.71
C GLN A 107 9.05 -7.62 12.10
N LEU A 108 7.89 -8.10 12.57
CA LEU A 108 6.60 -7.56 12.13
C LEU A 108 6.46 -6.09 12.50
N ASP A 109 6.77 -5.73 13.74
CA ASP A 109 6.68 -4.35 14.20
C ASP A 109 7.57 -3.42 13.35
N ARG A 110 8.79 -3.86 13.03
CA ARG A 110 9.71 -3.15 12.12
C ARG A 110 9.16 -3.05 10.69
N PHE A 111 8.57 -4.12 10.17
CA PHE A 111 7.96 -4.14 8.83
C PHE A 111 6.77 -3.19 8.73
N ILE A 112 5.93 -3.15 9.76
CA ILE A 112 4.78 -2.24 9.83
C ILE A 112 5.25 -0.80 9.89
N LEU A 113 6.22 -0.47 10.76
CA LEU A 113 6.81 0.86 10.85
C LEU A 113 7.39 1.30 9.51
N ALA A 114 8.25 0.49 8.89
CA ALA A 114 8.83 0.77 7.57
C ALA A 114 7.77 0.95 6.47
N THR A 115 6.60 0.32 6.60
CA THR A 115 5.49 0.50 5.65
C THR A 115 4.77 1.82 5.90
N GLN A 116 4.61 2.24 7.14
CA GLN A 116 4.04 3.53 7.53
C GLN A 116 4.94 4.70 7.09
N ASP A 117 6.25 4.59 7.27
CA ASP A 117 7.24 5.59 6.86
C ASP A 117 7.19 5.85 5.34
N ARG A 118 6.84 4.83 4.54
CA ARG A 118 6.56 4.99 3.10
C ARG A 118 5.21 5.68 2.81
N GLY A 119 4.49 6.11 3.85
CA GLY A 119 3.24 6.87 3.74
C GLY A 119 1.98 6.02 3.53
N SER A 120 2.00 4.71 3.80
CA SER A 120 0.86 3.82 3.56
C SER A 120 0.30 3.19 4.83
N ASN A 121 -0.45 3.96 5.62
CA ASN A 121 -1.14 3.46 6.81
C ASN A 121 -2.18 2.36 6.50
N VAL A 122 -2.82 2.44 5.33
CA VAL A 122 -3.80 1.41 4.91
C VAL A 122 -3.10 0.09 4.61
N ALA A 123 -1.99 0.12 3.86
CA ALA A 123 -1.20 -1.08 3.58
C ALA A 123 -0.63 -1.68 4.86
N ALA A 124 -0.13 -0.86 5.80
CA ALA A 124 0.36 -1.31 7.09
C ALA A 124 -0.71 -2.10 7.88
N LYS A 125 -1.95 -1.61 7.92
CA LYS A 125 -3.07 -2.34 8.55
C LYS A 125 -3.36 -3.68 7.89
N VAL A 126 -3.34 -3.73 6.55
CA VAL A 126 -3.61 -4.96 5.78
C VAL A 126 -2.48 -5.97 5.97
N TYR A 127 -1.22 -5.54 5.95
CA TYR A 127 -0.07 -6.39 6.25
C TYR A 127 -0.11 -6.93 7.68
N LYS A 128 -0.37 -6.05 8.66
CA LYS A 128 -0.47 -6.45 10.06
C LYS A 128 -1.53 -7.53 10.26
N LEU A 129 -2.74 -7.32 9.74
CA LEU A 129 -3.85 -8.29 9.86
C LEU A 129 -3.47 -9.67 9.27
N ALA A 130 -2.86 -9.71 8.10
CA ALA A 130 -2.48 -10.96 7.47
C ALA A 130 -1.33 -11.67 8.20
N THR A 131 -0.36 -10.91 8.69
CA THR A 131 0.84 -11.47 9.35
C THR A 131 0.56 -11.89 10.78
N ASP A 132 -0.19 -11.11 11.57
CA ASP A 132 -0.63 -11.52 12.91
C ASP A 132 -1.41 -12.84 12.85
N ASP A 133 -2.32 -12.96 11.88
CA ASP A 133 -3.09 -14.18 11.65
C ASP A 133 -2.18 -15.38 11.26
N PHE A 134 -1.18 -15.14 10.40
CA PHE A 134 -0.17 -16.14 10.04
C PHE A 134 0.65 -16.61 11.25
N LEU A 135 1.14 -15.68 12.07
CA LEU A 135 1.92 -16.00 13.26
C LEU A 135 1.09 -16.76 14.28
N THR A 136 -0.19 -16.42 14.43
CA THR A 136 -1.14 -17.12 15.30
C THR A 136 -1.36 -18.57 14.82
N VAL A 137 -1.57 -18.78 13.52
CA VAL A 137 -1.80 -20.11 12.95
C VAL A 137 -0.57 -21.01 13.06
N THR A 138 0.62 -20.45 12.86
CA THR A 138 1.86 -21.24 12.83
C THR A 138 2.47 -21.46 14.22
N GLY A 139 2.22 -20.55 15.17
CA GLY A 139 2.80 -20.58 16.52
C GLY A 139 4.33 -20.42 16.55
N LYS A 140 4.95 -20.00 15.44
CA LYS A 140 6.40 -19.87 15.33
C LYS A 140 6.89 -18.55 15.90
N THR A 141 8.04 -18.63 16.60
CA THR A 141 8.65 -17.48 17.27
C THR A 141 9.78 -16.86 16.44
N TYR A 142 10.51 -17.67 15.69
CA TYR A 142 11.71 -17.27 14.96
C TYR A 142 11.62 -17.62 13.47
N ALA A 143 12.31 -16.84 12.65
CA ALA A 143 12.25 -16.95 11.19
C ALA A 143 12.81 -18.29 10.66
N ASP A 144 13.83 -18.83 11.30
CA ASP A 144 14.47 -20.11 10.96
C ASP A 144 13.59 -21.33 11.25
N GLN A 145 12.53 -21.18 12.04
CA GLN A 145 11.54 -22.22 12.32
C GLN A 145 10.49 -22.37 11.23
N LEU A 146 10.41 -21.38 10.32
CA LEU A 146 9.39 -21.35 9.28
C LEU A 146 9.74 -22.30 8.13
N THR A 147 8.75 -23.05 7.71
CA THR A 147 8.81 -24.01 6.62
C THR A 147 7.74 -23.74 5.56
N ALA A 148 7.85 -24.41 4.42
CA ALA A 148 6.79 -24.38 3.41
C ALA A 148 5.46 -24.97 3.91
N ASP A 149 5.51 -25.85 4.90
CA ASP A 149 4.31 -26.43 5.53
C ASP A 149 3.53 -25.40 6.33
N ASP A 150 4.19 -24.44 6.96
CA ASP A 150 3.54 -23.35 7.68
C ASP A 150 2.70 -22.48 6.74
N MET A 151 3.21 -22.19 5.55
CA MET A 151 2.44 -21.47 4.53
C MET A 151 1.23 -22.29 4.02
N ARG A 152 1.40 -23.62 3.87
CA ARG A 152 0.30 -24.52 3.50
C ARG A 152 -0.75 -24.61 4.62
N ALA A 153 -0.32 -24.71 5.87
CA ALA A 153 -1.19 -24.72 7.04
C ALA A 153 -2.01 -23.42 7.14
N TYR A 154 -1.37 -22.26 6.88
CA TYR A 154 -2.05 -20.98 6.85
C TYR A 154 -3.15 -20.93 5.78
N VAL A 155 -2.86 -21.36 4.54
CA VAL A 155 -3.85 -21.43 3.46
C VAL A 155 -5.01 -22.34 3.84
N ARG A 156 -4.75 -23.52 4.44
CA ARG A 156 -5.80 -24.42 4.92
C ARG A 156 -6.68 -23.75 5.99
N ALA A 157 -6.08 -23.08 6.96
CA ALA A 157 -6.80 -22.37 8.01
C ALA A 157 -7.72 -21.27 7.44
N LEU A 158 -7.23 -20.49 6.45
CA LEU A 158 -8.03 -19.47 5.79
C LEU A 158 -9.22 -20.08 5.00
N ARG A 159 -9.01 -21.20 4.31
CA ARG A 159 -10.08 -21.94 3.62
C ARG A 159 -11.13 -22.48 4.59
N GLY A 160 -10.69 -23.06 5.70
CA GLY A 160 -11.59 -23.56 6.75
C GLY A 160 -12.50 -22.47 7.36
N ARG A 161 -12.09 -21.20 7.26
CA ARG A 161 -12.91 -20.04 7.67
C ARG A 161 -13.85 -19.54 6.56
N GLY A 162 -13.94 -20.19 5.42
CA GLY A 162 -14.81 -19.81 4.31
C GLY A 162 -14.41 -18.54 3.56
N LEU A 163 -13.14 -18.11 3.65
CA LEU A 163 -12.68 -16.91 2.94
C LEU A 163 -12.60 -17.17 1.43
N SER A 164 -12.97 -16.16 0.62
CA SER A 164 -12.87 -16.26 -0.83
C SER A 164 -11.44 -16.45 -1.31
N ASP A 165 -11.23 -17.16 -2.43
CA ASP A 165 -9.92 -17.41 -3.03
C ASP A 165 -9.13 -16.12 -3.31
N ARG A 166 -9.82 -15.04 -3.66
CA ARG A 166 -9.20 -13.71 -3.82
C ARG A 166 -8.63 -13.19 -2.50
N THR A 167 -9.38 -13.32 -1.41
CA THR A 167 -8.93 -12.93 -0.07
C THR A 167 -7.75 -13.77 0.38
N LEU A 168 -7.82 -15.09 0.14
CA LEU A 168 -6.72 -16.03 0.36
C LEU A 168 -5.45 -15.60 -0.37
N SER A 169 -5.55 -15.36 -1.68
CA SER A 169 -4.42 -14.93 -2.51
C SER A 169 -3.80 -13.62 -2.01
N ASN A 170 -4.63 -12.66 -1.61
CA ASN A 170 -4.16 -11.38 -1.09
C ASN A 170 -3.45 -11.55 0.26
N ARG A 171 -4.04 -12.28 1.21
CA ARG A 171 -3.40 -12.54 2.52
C ARG A 171 -2.09 -13.30 2.37
N TYR A 172 -2.06 -14.30 1.49
CA TYR A 172 -0.84 -15.04 1.16
C TYR A 172 0.28 -14.13 0.65
N LYS A 173 -0.04 -13.23 -0.29
CA LYS A 173 0.92 -12.26 -0.84
C LYS A 173 1.43 -11.29 0.23
N ASN A 174 0.56 -10.88 1.14
CA ASN A 174 0.93 -9.99 2.24
C ASN A 174 1.92 -10.68 3.21
N VAL A 175 1.66 -11.93 3.58
CA VAL A 175 2.61 -12.73 4.38
C VAL A 175 3.91 -12.94 3.62
N LYS A 176 3.85 -13.26 2.30
CA LYS A 176 5.05 -13.41 1.48
C LYS A 176 5.92 -12.15 1.47
N ALA A 177 5.31 -10.95 1.44
CA ALA A 177 6.03 -9.68 1.52
C ALA A 177 6.74 -9.51 2.89
N PHE A 178 6.10 -9.91 3.97
CA PHE A 178 6.73 -9.94 5.30
C PHE A 178 7.89 -10.94 5.38
N LEU A 179 7.73 -12.16 4.87
CA LEU A 179 8.80 -13.17 4.83
C LEU A 179 10.02 -12.66 4.04
N LEU A 180 9.77 -11.97 2.92
CA LEU A 180 10.83 -11.32 2.14
C LEU A 180 11.55 -10.22 2.94
N PHE A 181 10.81 -9.40 3.69
CA PHE A 181 11.38 -8.40 4.58
C PHE A 181 12.26 -9.02 5.68
N CYS A 182 11.90 -10.20 6.18
CA CYS A 182 12.72 -10.98 7.12
C CYS A 182 13.97 -11.59 6.48
N GLY A 183 14.24 -11.39 5.19
CA GLY A 183 15.38 -11.95 4.48
C GLY A 183 15.24 -13.44 4.13
N LEU A 184 14.01 -13.99 4.19
CA LEU A 184 13.77 -15.41 3.93
C LEU A 184 13.64 -15.70 2.43
N ASP A 185 14.08 -16.89 2.00
CA ASP A 185 13.90 -17.37 0.63
C ASP A 185 12.43 -17.71 0.36
N THR A 186 11.70 -16.72 -0.12
CA THR A 186 10.27 -16.89 -0.42
C THR A 186 9.98 -17.78 -1.62
N LYS A 187 10.98 -18.15 -2.43
CA LYS A 187 10.79 -19.14 -3.50
C LYS A 187 10.62 -20.54 -2.91
N LYS A 188 11.34 -20.84 -1.86
CA LYS A 188 11.24 -22.11 -1.13
C LYS A 188 10.03 -22.15 -0.20
N LEU A 189 9.81 -21.10 0.58
CA LEU A 189 8.77 -21.07 1.61
C LEU A 189 7.37 -20.79 1.06
N ALA A 190 7.25 -19.98 0.04
CA ALA A 190 5.99 -19.43 -0.46
C ALA A 190 5.91 -19.52 -1.99
N SER A 191 6.18 -20.69 -2.56
CA SER A 191 6.25 -20.89 -4.01
C SER A 191 4.88 -20.86 -4.71
N ALA A 192 3.85 -21.40 -4.08
CA ALA A 192 2.54 -21.61 -4.67
C ALA A 192 1.51 -20.59 -4.16
N VAL A 193 1.45 -19.43 -4.81
CA VAL A 193 0.39 -18.44 -4.53
C VAL A 193 -0.97 -19.02 -4.92
N PRO A 194 -1.98 -19.02 -4.02
CA PRO A 194 -3.32 -19.48 -4.37
C PRO A 194 -3.88 -18.70 -5.56
N LYS A 195 -4.24 -19.42 -6.61
CA LYS A 195 -4.87 -18.85 -7.80
C LYS A 195 -6.33 -18.58 -7.52
N TYR A 196 -6.89 -17.57 -8.16
CA TYR A 196 -8.31 -17.28 -8.15
C TYR A 196 -8.73 -16.79 -9.55
N GLU A 197 -9.96 -17.09 -9.89
CA GLU A 197 -10.57 -16.56 -11.10
C GLU A 197 -10.81 -15.07 -10.95
N LYS A 198 -10.46 -14.33 -11.99
CA LYS A 198 -10.73 -12.88 -12.07
C LYS A 198 -11.95 -12.67 -12.97
N PRO A 199 -13.16 -12.61 -12.41
CA PRO A 199 -14.34 -12.39 -13.23
C PRO A 199 -14.22 -11.05 -13.99
N LEU A 200 -14.92 -10.98 -15.11
CA LEU A 200 -15.04 -9.72 -15.84
C LEU A 200 -15.70 -8.67 -14.95
N PRO A 201 -15.28 -7.39 -15.05
CA PRO A 201 -15.93 -6.33 -14.31
C PRO A 201 -17.42 -6.26 -14.63
N GLU A 202 -18.25 -6.22 -13.60
CA GLU A 202 -19.68 -5.99 -13.78
C GLU A 202 -19.95 -4.54 -14.17
N VAL A 203 -20.95 -4.34 -15.00
CA VAL A 203 -21.44 -3.02 -15.41
C VAL A 203 -22.94 -2.91 -15.16
N TYR A 204 -23.43 -1.71 -14.95
CA TYR A 204 -24.85 -1.47 -14.87
C TYR A 204 -25.50 -1.59 -16.25
N LYS A 205 -26.66 -2.25 -16.31
CA LYS A 205 -27.50 -2.29 -17.51
C LYS A 205 -28.16 -0.93 -17.73
N ALA A 206 -28.59 -0.66 -18.97
CA ALA A 206 -29.26 0.60 -19.30
C ALA A 206 -30.54 0.78 -18.50
N GLU A 207 -31.34 -0.30 -18.37
CA GLU A 207 -32.60 -0.31 -17.65
C GLU A 207 -32.41 -0.05 -16.15
N GLU A 208 -31.34 -0.65 -15.54
CA GLU A 208 -30.98 -0.42 -14.13
C GLU A 208 -30.66 1.05 -13.89
N LEU A 209 -29.85 1.67 -14.77
CA LEU A 209 -29.48 3.07 -14.65
C LEU A 209 -30.69 3.98 -14.84
N THR A 210 -31.51 3.73 -15.85
CA THR A 210 -32.74 4.52 -16.13
C THR A 210 -33.66 4.51 -14.92
N ALA A 211 -33.97 3.32 -14.38
CA ALA A 211 -34.80 3.18 -13.21
C ALA A 211 -34.20 3.84 -11.96
N PHE A 212 -32.89 3.69 -11.77
CA PHE A 212 -32.19 4.31 -10.64
C PHE A 212 -32.23 5.82 -10.70
N PHE A 213 -31.82 6.43 -11.84
CA PHE A 213 -31.81 7.89 -11.97
C PHE A 213 -33.23 8.50 -11.89
N ALA A 214 -34.24 7.82 -12.44
CA ALA A 214 -35.64 8.24 -12.32
C ALA A 214 -36.14 8.24 -10.85
N SER A 215 -35.60 7.37 -10.01
CA SER A 215 -35.96 7.28 -8.59
C SER A 215 -35.36 8.39 -7.72
N LEU A 216 -34.32 9.07 -8.21
CA LEU A 216 -33.58 10.07 -7.43
C LEU A 216 -34.39 11.36 -7.30
N ARG A 217 -34.70 11.78 -6.06
CA ARG A 217 -35.46 13.00 -5.77
C ARG A 217 -34.56 14.22 -5.51
N ARG A 218 -33.36 14.00 -4.95
CA ARG A 218 -32.45 15.08 -4.54
C ARG A 218 -31.40 15.32 -5.61
N ASP A 219 -31.22 16.55 -6.03
CA ASP A 219 -30.24 16.94 -7.06
C ASP A 219 -28.79 16.65 -6.65
N TYR A 220 -28.49 16.72 -5.35
CA TYR A 220 -27.23 16.24 -4.80
C TYR A 220 -26.90 14.81 -5.25
N TYR A 221 -27.83 13.87 -5.14
CA TYR A 221 -27.59 12.48 -5.53
C TYR A 221 -27.61 12.29 -7.05
N LYS A 222 -28.46 13.05 -7.75
CA LYS A 222 -28.43 13.04 -9.23
C LYS A 222 -27.06 13.46 -9.74
N LEU A 223 -26.54 14.60 -9.26
CA LEU A 223 -25.21 15.10 -9.63
C LEU A 223 -24.12 14.09 -9.21
N THR A 224 -24.14 13.58 -7.97
CA THR A 224 -23.15 12.64 -7.46
C THR A 224 -23.01 11.41 -8.36
N PHE A 225 -24.11 10.73 -8.66
CA PHE A 225 -24.07 9.51 -9.44
C PHE A 225 -23.87 9.76 -10.94
N THR A 226 -24.25 10.94 -11.44
CA THR A 226 -23.93 11.37 -12.82
C THR A 226 -22.42 11.58 -12.96
N LEU A 227 -21.78 12.26 -12.02
CA LEU A 227 -20.32 12.43 -12.00
C LEU A 227 -19.59 11.07 -11.99
N LEU A 228 -20.01 10.15 -11.13
CA LEU A 228 -19.43 8.81 -11.09
C LEU A 228 -19.62 8.05 -12.41
N LEU A 229 -20.79 8.20 -13.06
CA LEU A 229 -21.13 7.50 -14.30
C LEU A 229 -20.46 8.12 -15.52
N LYS A 230 -20.41 9.46 -15.63
CA LYS A 230 -20.00 10.19 -16.85
C LYS A 230 -18.56 10.67 -16.85
N CYS A 231 -17.91 10.72 -15.67
CA CYS A 231 -16.49 11.01 -15.53
C CYS A 231 -15.69 9.81 -15.04
N GLY A 232 -16.33 8.69 -14.70
CA GLY A 232 -15.65 7.48 -14.23
C GLY A 232 -14.79 7.69 -12.98
N LEU A 233 -15.12 8.65 -12.14
CA LEU A 233 -14.36 8.99 -10.93
C LEU A 233 -14.31 7.80 -9.96
N ARG A 234 -13.18 7.65 -9.26
CA ARG A 234 -13.14 6.79 -8.07
C ARG A 234 -13.93 7.45 -6.94
N GLU A 235 -14.44 6.66 -6.00
CA GLU A 235 -15.22 7.18 -4.87
C GLU A 235 -14.55 8.37 -4.19
N GLN A 236 -13.30 8.24 -3.81
CA GLN A 236 -12.55 9.32 -3.16
C GLN A 236 -12.29 10.52 -4.09
N GLU A 237 -12.09 10.31 -5.37
CA GLU A 237 -11.94 11.39 -6.34
C GLU A 237 -13.20 12.24 -6.40
N ALA A 238 -14.38 11.63 -6.38
CA ALA A 238 -15.66 12.34 -6.33
C ALA A 238 -15.88 13.03 -4.99
N MET A 239 -15.56 12.38 -3.87
CA MET A 239 -15.72 12.95 -2.52
C MET A 239 -14.87 14.18 -2.28
N TYR A 240 -13.66 14.23 -2.85
CA TYR A 240 -12.70 15.33 -2.70
C TYR A 240 -12.62 16.24 -3.91
N LEU A 241 -13.61 16.19 -4.83
CA LEU A 241 -13.69 17.09 -5.97
C LEU A 241 -13.97 18.51 -5.49
N CYS A 242 -13.05 19.42 -5.78
CA CYS A 242 -13.21 20.85 -5.48
C CYS A 242 -13.70 21.64 -6.71
N TRP A 243 -14.34 22.76 -6.51
CA TRP A 243 -14.70 23.67 -7.59
C TRP A 243 -13.49 24.21 -8.34
N SER A 244 -12.34 24.34 -7.67
CA SER A 244 -11.06 24.68 -8.31
C SER A 244 -10.52 23.64 -9.31
N ASP A 245 -11.15 22.48 -9.36
CA ASP A 245 -10.80 21.40 -10.29
C ASP A 245 -11.77 21.32 -11.48
N VAL A 246 -12.81 22.17 -11.51
CA VAL A 246 -13.86 22.15 -12.54
C VAL A 246 -13.80 23.42 -13.35
N ASP A 247 -13.38 23.30 -14.59
CA ASP A 247 -13.44 24.39 -15.57
C ASP A 247 -14.80 24.35 -16.30
N LEU A 248 -15.72 25.15 -15.80
CA LEU A 248 -17.06 25.26 -16.36
C LEU A 248 -17.09 25.99 -17.73
N GLY A 249 -16.04 26.74 -18.05
CA GLY A 249 -15.93 27.45 -19.35
C GLY A 249 -15.53 26.47 -20.47
N ASN A 250 -14.49 25.66 -20.22
CA ASN A 250 -13.96 24.73 -21.19
C ASN A 250 -14.57 23.31 -21.07
N GLY A 251 -15.42 23.06 -20.08
CA GLY A 251 -16.03 21.75 -19.85
C GLY A 251 -15.03 20.67 -19.47
N MET A 252 -14.06 20.99 -18.62
CA MET A 252 -13.00 20.08 -18.20
C MET A 252 -12.99 19.89 -16.68
N LEU A 253 -12.60 18.71 -16.22
CA LEU A 253 -12.45 18.35 -14.82
C LEU A 253 -11.06 17.78 -14.58
N LEU A 254 -10.33 18.35 -13.62
CA LEU A 254 -8.99 17.90 -13.21
C LEU A 254 -9.07 17.00 -11.98
N VAL A 255 -8.57 15.79 -12.09
CA VAL A 255 -8.38 14.88 -10.96
C VAL A 255 -6.96 15.01 -10.44
N ARG A 256 -6.79 15.58 -9.25
CA ARG A 256 -5.48 15.80 -8.62
C ARG A 256 -5.51 15.56 -7.12
N SER A 257 -4.33 15.42 -6.52
CA SER A 257 -4.16 15.28 -5.08
C SER A 257 -4.49 16.57 -4.34
N LYS A 258 -5.02 16.46 -3.11
CA LYS A 258 -5.35 17.58 -2.21
C LYS A 258 -4.78 17.27 -0.82
N PRO A 259 -3.48 17.54 -0.62
CA PRO A 259 -2.80 17.21 0.65
C PRO A 259 -3.41 17.88 1.87
N ASP A 260 -3.91 19.10 1.70
CA ASP A 260 -4.59 19.89 2.71
C ASP A 260 -5.94 19.31 3.17
N LEU A 261 -6.58 18.49 2.33
CA LEU A 261 -7.76 17.68 2.67
C LEU A 261 -7.42 16.23 3.03
N GLY A 262 -6.13 15.87 3.04
CA GLY A 262 -5.69 14.50 3.29
C GLY A 262 -5.94 13.52 2.15
N PHE A 263 -6.24 14.01 0.94
CA PHE A 263 -6.50 13.18 -0.23
C PHE A 263 -5.28 13.10 -1.15
N LYS A 264 -4.91 11.86 -1.52
CA LYS A 264 -3.89 11.57 -2.52
C LYS A 264 -4.48 10.72 -3.63
N VAL A 265 -4.26 11.13 -4.88
CA VAL A 265 -4.64 10.33 -6.05
C VAL A 265 -3.86 9.03 -6.03
N LYS A 266 -4.56 7.94 -6.30
CA LYS A 266 -3.93 6.62 -6.45
C LYS A 266 -2.96 6.67 -7.64
N ASP A 267 -1.79 6.07 -7.48
CA ASP A 267 -0.72 6.00 -8.47
C ASP A 267 -0.05 7.36 -8.79
N LYS A 268 -0.40 8.45 -8.07
CA LYS A 268 0.14 9.81 -8.19
C LYS A 268 -0.03 10.46 -9.58
N GLU A 269 -0.91 9.96 -10.41
CA GLU A 269 -1.18 10.48 -11.74
C GLU A 269 -2.38 11.42 -11.74
N GLU A 270 -2.14 12.68 -12.02
CA GLU A 270 -3.17 13.68 -12.29
C GLU A 270 -3.69 13.48 -13.72
N ARG A 271 -4.96 13.78 -13.95
CA ARG A 271 -5.56 13.65 -15.27
C ARG A 271 -6.72 14.62 -15.47
N GLU A 272 -6.90 15.03 -16.70
CA GLU A 272 -8.04 15.82 -17.12
C GLU A 272 -9.13 14.92 -17.74
N LEU A 273 -10.37 15.27 -17.49
CA LEU A 273 -11.55 14.56 -17.95
C LEU A 273 -12.49 15.56 -18.65
N PRO A 274 -12.91 15.29 -19.89
CA PRO A 274 -13.94 16.09 -20.54
C PRO A 274 -15.29 15.85 -19.86
N ILE A 275 -16.06 16.91 -19.69
CA ILE A 275 -17.39 16.92 -19.10
C ILE A 275 -18.41 16.89 -20.25
N SER A 276 -19.36 15.95 -20.22
CA SER A 276 -20.45 15.92 -21.21
C SER A 276 -21.35 17.15 -21.06
N PRO A 277 -21.95 17.66 -22.18
CA PRO A 277 -22.75 18.89 -22.15
C PRO A 277 -23.85 18.92 -21.07
N ASP A 278 -24.58 17.83 -20.94
CA ASP A 278 -25.66 17.71 -19.94
C ASP A 278 -25.16 17.70 -18.50
N LEU A 279 -23.99 17.10 -18.22
CA LEU A 279 -23.36 17.17 -16.90
C LEU A 279 -22.81 18.56 -16.63
N LEU A 280 -22.30 19.23 -17.66
CA LEU A 280 -21.80 20.61 -17.54
C LEU A 280 -22.92 21.56 -17.10
N GLU A 281 -24.11 21.45 -17.70
CA GLU A 281 -25.26 22.24 -17.29
C GLU A 281 -25.73 21.91 -15.86
N MET A 282 -25.70 20.64 -15.46
CA MET A 282 -25.96 20.26 -14.06
C MET A 282 -24.96 20.89 -13.09
N LEU A 283 -23.68 20.92 -13.46
CA LEU A 283 -22.63 21.53 -12.63
C LEU A 283 -22.77 23.06 -12.55
N LYS A 284 -23.13 23.73 -13.64
CA LYS A 284 -23.39 25.16 -13.65
C LYS A 284 -24.56 25.53 -12.73
N ALA A 285 -25.69 24.81 -12.83
CA ALA A 285 -26.84 24.98 -11.98
C ALA A 285 -26.49 24.77 -10.50
N TRP A 286 -25.79 23.65 -10.21
CA TRP A 286 -25.35 23.32 -8.87
C TRP A 286 -24.39 24.39 -8.29
N ARG A 287 -23.47 24.93 -9.11
CA ARG A 287 -22.54 25.99 -8.68
C ARG A 287 -23.25 27.26 -8.33
N ALA A 288 -24.31 27.62 -9.05
CA ALA A 288 -25.09 28.83 -8.77
C ALA A 288 -25.73 28.81 -7.37
N GLU A 289 -26.20 27.65 -6.93
CA GLU A 289 -26.80 27.44 -5.61
C GLU A 289 -25.76 27.23 -4.48
N HIS A 290 -24.54 26.77 -4.83
CA HIS A 290 -23.47 26.39 -3.89
C HIS A 290 -22.19 27.19 -4.16
N SER A 291 -22.31 28.52 -4.37
CA SER A 291 -21.19 29.38 -4.79
C SER A 291 -20.10 29.52 -3.74
N ALA A 292 -20.42 29.40 -2.45
CA ALA A 292 -19.48 29.53 -1.35
C ALA A 292 -18.78 28.18 -1.00
N ASP A 293 -19.28 27.08 -1.53
CA ASP A 293 -18.75 25.75 -1.19
C ASP A 293 -17.38 25.51 -1.84
N ARG A 294 -16.48 24.90 -1.11
CA ARG A 294 -15.19 24.45 -1.64
C ARG A 294 -15.32 23.15 -2.43
N LEU A 295 -16.07 22.18 -1.88
CA LEU A 295 -16.27 20.86 -2.47
C LEU A 295 -17.53 20.89 -3.35
N VAL A 296 -17.46 20.24 -4.52
CA VAL A 296 -18.61 20.05 -5.41
C VAL A 296 -19.69 19.18 -4.74
N LEU A 297 -19.27 18.16 -4.02
CA LEU A 297 -20.15 17.18 -3.34
C LEU A 297 -19.94 17.21 -1.82
N GLY A 298 -19.77 18.39 -1.25
CA GLY A 298 -19.63 18.57 0.20
C GLY A 298 -20.89 18.16 0.97
N THR A 299 -20.71 17.83 2.24
CA THR A 299 -21.84 17.76 3.20
C THR A 299 -22.29 19.17 3.57
N SER A 300 -23.42 19.30 4.25
CA SER A 300 -23.90 20.60 4.79
C SER A 300 -22.89 21.32 5.72
N THR A 301 -21.87 20.59 6.20
CA THR A 301 -20.77 21.15 7.00
C THR A 301 -19.49 21.38 6.19
N GLY A 302 -19.55 21.33 4.86
CA GLY A 302 -18.40 21.53 3.96
C GLY A 302 -17.37 20.40 3.98
N LYS A 303 -17.67 19.24 4.59
CA LYS A 303 -16.76 18.09 4.66
C LYS A 303 -17.01 17.10 3.53
N PRO A 304 -16.01 16.28 3.14
CA PRO A 304 -16.20 15.19 2.18
C PRO A 304 -17.25 14.18 2.66
N ASN A 305 -18.13 13.73 1.77
CA ASN A 305 -19.16 12.76 2.11
C ASN A 305 -18.61 11.33 2.03
N THR A 306 -18.20 10.79 3.17
CA THR A 306 -17.64 9.43 3.30
C THR A 306 -18.70 8.32 3.28
N LYS A 307 -19.99 8.65 3.11
CA LYS A 307 -21.11 7.70 3.20
C LYS A 307 -21.82 7.46 1.85
N LEU A 308 -21.13 7.72 0.73
CA LEU A 308 -21.74 7.60 -0.62
C LEU A 308 -22.21 6.18 -0.91
N LEU A 309 -21.44 5.16 -0.54
CA LEU A 309 -21.86 3.75 -0.71
C LEU A 309 -23.12 3.45 0.10
N LEU A 310 -23.18 3.87 1.36
CA LEU A 310 -24.37 3.68 2.20
C LEU A 310 -25.58 4.39 1.62
N ALA A 311 -25.40 5.63 1.11
CA ALA A 311 -26.45 6.36 0.43
C ALA A 311 -26.95 5.63 -0.81
N LEU A 312 -26.04 5.12 -1.66
CA LEU A 312 -26.41 4.29 -2.82
C LEU A 312 -27.29 3.10 -2.41
N LYS A 313 -26.84 2.32 -1.41
CA LYS A 313 -27.60 1.15 -0.93
C LYS A 313 -29.01 1.50 -0.47
N ARG A 314 -29.15 2.59 0.30
CA ARG A 314 -30.46 3.07 0.77
C ARG A 314 -31.38 3.52 -0.37
N LEU A 315 -30.83 4.25 -1.34
CA LEU A 315 -31.60 4.73 -2.50
C LEU A 315 -32.09 3.59 -3.37
N VAL A 316 -31.21 2.61 -3.63
CA VAL A 316 -31.55 1.40 -4.40
C VAL A 316 -32.63 0.58 -3.71
N LYS A 317 -32.51 0.40 -2.38
CA LYS A 317 -33.53 -0.30 -1.58
C LYS A 317 -34.87 0.44 -1.63
N ALA A 318 -34.86 1.75 -1.44
CA ALA A 318 -36.06 2.58 -1.48
C ALA A 318 -36.75 2.60 -2.86
N ALA A 319 -35.95 2.46 -3.93
CA ALA A 319 -36.47 2.36 -5.30
C ALA A 319 -36.93 0.96 -5.71
N GLY A 320 -36.81 -0.04 -4.84
CA GLY A 320 -37.18 -1.43 -5.16
C GLY A 320 -36.23 -2.11 -6.17
N LEU A 321 -35.00 -1.61 -6.34
CA LEU A 321 -34.03 -2.08 -7.34
C LEU A 321 -33.09 -3.17 -6.81
N ASN A 322 -33.31 -3.69 -5.63
CA ASN A 322 -32.60 -4.84 -5.09
C ASN A 322 -32.85 -6.10 -5.93
N CYS A 323 -31.80 -6.88 -6.20
CA CYS A 323 -31.94 -8.12 -7.00
C CYS A 323 -32.70 -9.25 -6.29
N GLY A 324 -32.88 -9.18 -4.97
CA GLY A 324 -33.54 -10.17 -4.14
C GLY A 324 -32.78 -11.48 -3.90
N GLY A 325 -31.82 -11.82 -4.76
CA GLY A 325 -31.17 -13.14 -4.77
C GLY A 325 -29.76 -13.20 -4.18
N CYS A 326 -29.06 -12.06 -3.99
CA CYS A 326 -27.70 -12.06 -3.45
C CYS A 326 -27.68 -12.11 -1.91
N ASP A 327 -26.54 -12.52 -1.34
CA ASP A 327 -26.37 -12.61 0.12
C ASP A 327 -26.67 -11.28 0.83
N GLY A 328 -26.21 -10.16 0.27
CA GLY A 328 -26.51 -8.84 0.83
C GLY A 328 -28.01 -8.52 0.87
N CYS A 329 -28.79 -8.97 -0.12
CA CYS A 329 -30.25 -8.82 -0.09
C CYS A 329 -30.88 -9.69 0.99
N ARG A 330 -30.38 -10.92 1.17
CA ARG A 330 -30.94 -11.91 2.13
C ARG A 330 -30.57 -11.56 3.58
N GLU A 331 -29.35 -11.13 3.82
CA GLU A 331 -28.81 -10.93 5.18
C GLU A 331 -29.10 -9.53 5.72
N SER A 332 -28.90 -8.48 4.92
CA SER A 332 -28.98 -7.09 5.37
C SER A 332 -29.97 -6.22 4.60
N GLY A 333 -30.54 -6.75 3.53
CA GLY A 333 -31.36 -5.99 2.59
C GLY A 333 -30.57 -4.97 1.78
N GLU A 334 -29.24 -5.09 1.73
CA GLU A 334 -28.34 -4.25 0.95
C GLU A 334 -27.80 -5.03 -0.25
N CYS A 335 -28.34 -4.78 -1.44
CA CYS A 335 -27.98 -5.50 -2.65
C CYS A 335 -26.47 -5.44 -2.97
N GLY A 336 -25.82 -6.62 -3.07
CA GLY A 336 -24.41 -6.74 -3.46
C GLY A 336 -24.12 -6.24 -4.87
N GLY A 337 -25.10 -6.30 -5.78
CA GLY A 337 -24.96 -5.87 -7.18
C GLY A 337 -24.88 -4.35 -7.38
N TRP A 338 -25.11 -3.53 -6.35
CA TRP A 338 -24.98 -2.08 -6.42
C TRP A 338 -23.80 -1.58 -5.60
N TYR A 339 -22.77 -1.05 -6.26
CA TYR A 339 -21.56 -0.50 -5.64
C TYR A 339 -20.93 0.61 -6.49
N LEU A 340 -20.25 1.55 -5.86
CA LEU A 340 -19.76 2.78 -6.50
C LEU A 340 -18.79 2.50 -7.66
N HIS A 341 -17.88 1.53 -7.51
CA HIS A 341 -16.92 1.21 -8.57
C HIS A 341 -17.57 0.64 -9.84
N LYS A 342 -18.82 0.12 -9.77
CA LYS A 342 -19.59 -0.36 -10.93
C LYS A 342 -19.96 0.79 -11.88
N PHE A 343 -20.18 2.03 -11.38
CA PHE A 343 -20.36 3.22 -12.23
C PHE A 343 -19.11 3.46 -13.10
N ARG A 344 -17.94 3.41 -12.48
CA ARG A 344 -16.68 3.57 -13.18
C ARG A 344 -16.43 2.44 -14.19
N ALA A 345 -16.77 1.20 -13.84
CA ALA A 345 -16.72 0.07 -14.77
C ALA A 345 -17.63 0.28 -15.97
N THR A 346 -18.82 0.81 -15.72
CA THR A 346 -19.82 1.14 -16.78
C THR A 346 -19.30 2.26 -17.67
N TYR A 347 -18.71 3.33 -17.13
CA TYR A 347 -18.07 4.40 -17.90
C TYR A 347 -17.00 3.84 -18.84
N CYS A 348 -16.03 3.09 -18.29
CA CYS A 348 -14.95 2.49 -19.09
C CYS A 348 -15.49 1.61 -20.22
N THR A 349 -16.44 0.74 -19.92
CA THR A 349 -17.05 -0.17 -20.91
C THR A 349 -17.81 0.61 -21.99
N LYS A 350 -18.54 1.67 -21.63
CA LYS A 350 -19.26 2.53 -22.58
C LYS A 350 -18.31 3.24 -23.54
N LEU A 351 -17.19 3.79 -23.03
CA LEU A 351 -16.17 4.43 -23.88
C LEU A 351 -15.54 3.44 -24.86
N LEU A 352 -15.15 2.25 -24.41
CA LEU A 352 -14.61 1.21 -25.29
C LEU A 352 -15.64 0.78 -26.34
N ARG A 353 -16.91 0.69 -25.98
CA ARG A 353 -18.00 0.34 -26.89
C ARG A 353 -18.32 1.43 -27.91
N SER A 354 -18.09 2.70 -27.57
CA SER A 354 -18.24 3.81 -28.53
C SER A 354 -17.11 3.87 -29.58
N GLY A 355 -16.14 2.95 -29.51
CA GLY A 355 -15.01 2.91 -30.43
C GLY A 355 -13.81 3.76 -30.02
N MET A 356 -13.83 4.35 -28.80
CA MET A 356 -12.66 5.09 -28.30
C MET A 356 -11.49 4.13 -28.12
N ASP A 357 -10.31 4.56 -28.55
CA ASP A 357 -9.11 3.75 -28.47
C ASP A 357 -8.70 3.46 -27.00
N MET A 358 -8.04 2.33 -26.81
CA MET A 358 -7.74 1.81 -25.48
C MET A 358 -6.76 2.69 -24.68
N ARG A 359 -5.83 3.40 -25.36
CA ARG A 359 -4.88 4.28 -24.67
C ARG A 359 -5.55 5.53 -24.16
N THR A 360 -6.44 6.12 -24.95
CA THR A 360 -7.28 7.25 -24.52
C THR A 360 -8.15 6.84 -23.33
N VAL A 361 -8.81 5.67 -23.39
CA VAL A 361 -9.59 5.17 -22.24
C VAL A 361 -8.71 4.91 -21.02
N GLN A 362 -7.53 4.34 -21.20
CA GLN A 362 -6.56 4.13 -20.11
C GLN A 362 -6.20 5.46 -19.43
N SER A 363 -5.89 6.48 -20.20
CA SER A 363 -5.57 7.84 -19.71
C SER A 363 -6.74 8.45 -18.94
N LEU A 364 -7.95 8.46 -19.53
CA LEU A 364 -9.16 8.96 -18.86
C LEU A 364 -9.47 8.21 -17.55
N MET A 365 -9.22 6.90 -17.55
CA MET A 365 -9.40 6.08 -16.35
C MET A 365 -8.28 6.31 -15.30
N GLY A 366 -7.11 6.83 -15.67
CA GLY A 366 -5.93 6.86 -14.79
C GLY A 366 -5.56 5.44 -14.34
N HIS A 367 -5.38 4.53 -15.30
CA HIS A 367 -4.89 3.19 -15.06
C HIS A 367 -3.38 3.14 -15.37
N SER A 368 -2.58 2.82 -14.38
CA SER A 368 -1.12 2.71 -14.51
C SER A 368 -0.67 1.61 -15.47
N ASP A 369 -1.53 0.61 -15.71
CA ASP A 369 -1.25 -0.49 -16.63
C ASP A 369 -2.42 -0.73 -17.60
N LEU A 370 -2.09 -1.16 -18.82
CA LEU A 370 -3.07 -1.45 -19.87
C LEU A 370 -3.93 -2.66 -19.53
N ALA A 371 -3.39 -3.64 -18.80
CA ALA A 371 -4.11 -4.85 -18.43
C ALA A 371 -5.34 -4.53 -17.56
N SER A 372 -5.28 -3.46 -16.77
CA SER A 372 -6.44 -2.95 -16.02
C SER A 372 -7.58 -2.49 -16.93
N THR A 373 -7.28 -1.85 -18.07
CA THR A 373 -8.26 -1.40 -19.06
C THR A 373 -8.74 -2.57 -19.91
N MET A 374 -7.85 -3.47 -20.31
CA MET A 374 -8.19 -4.67 -21.09
C MET A 374 -9.25 -5.55 -20.43
N ARG A 375 -9.36 -5.56 -19.12
CA ARG A 375 -10.39 -6.30 -18.40
C ARG A 375 -11.82 -5.86 -18.73
N TYR A 376 -12.00 -4.66 -19.28
CA TYR A 376 -13.30 -4.11 -19.70
C TYR A 376 -13.61 -4.39 -21.17
N LEU A 377 -12.62 -4.88 -21.93
CA LEU A 377 -12.86 -5.43 -23.26
C LEU A 377 -13.56 -6.76 -23.12
N ARG A 378 -14.87 -6.72 -23.16
CA ARG A 378 -15.64 -7.96 -23.35
C ARG A 378 -15.52 -8.38 -24.82
N PRO A 379 -15.39 -9.68 -25.09
CA PRO A 379 -15.65 -10.17 -26.45
C PRO A 379 -17.03 -9.66 -26.82
N HIS A 380 -17.08 -8.78 -27.82
CA HIS A 380 -18.33 -8.14 -28.21
C HIS A 380 -19.25 -9.13 -28.86
N GLU A 381 -20.50 -8.86 -28.61
CA GLU A 381 -21.66 -9.28 -29.35
C GLU A 381 -21.23 -9.81 -30.70
N THR A 382 -21.36 -11.10 -30.84
CA THR A 382 -20.91 -11.88 -31.97
C THR A 382 -21.24 -11.24 -33.34
N ASP A 383 -22.32 -10.45 -33.37
CA ASP A 383 -22.82 -9.83 -34.59
C ASP A 383 -21.96 -8.64 -35.07
N ALA A 384 -21.60 -7.69 -34.16
CA ALA A 384 -20.74 -6.55 -34.55
C ALA A 384 -19.31 -6.98 -34.92
N VAL A 385 -18.78 -8.07 -34.32
CA VAL A 385 -17.49 -8.65 -34.72
C VAL A 385 -17.62 -9.37 -36.07
N ARG A 386 -18.72 -10.12 -36.27
CA ARG A 386 -19.00 -10.75 -37.57
C ARG A 386 -19.10 -9.73 -38.70
N ASP A 387 -19.84 -8.64 -38.49
CA ASP A 387 -20.02 -7.58 -39.50
C ASP A 387 -18.67 -6.92 -39.83
N ARG A 388 -17.84 -6.65 -38.83
CA ARG A 388 -16.49 -6.09 -39.06
C ARG A 388 -15.57 -7.07 -39.75
N VAL A 389 -15.59 -8.35 -39.38
CA VAL A 389 -14.78 -9.38 -40.05
C VAL A 389 -15.28 -9.59 -41.50
N ALA A 390 -16.61 -9.56 -41.71
CA ALA A 390 -17.18 -9.64 -43.06
C ALA A 390 -16.86 -8.42 -43.96
N ALA A 391 -16.64 -7.25 -43.33
CA ALA A 391 -16.27 -6.03 -44.05
C ALA A 391 -14.78 -5.92 -44.39
N VAL A 392 -13.94 -6.85 -43.90
CA VAL A 392 -12.50 -6.85 -44.21
C VAL A 392 -12.32 -7.39 -45.63
N ASN A 393 -11.67 -6.59 -46.47
CA ASN A 393 -11.26 -7.07 -47.79
C ASN A 393 -9.99 -7.92 -47.61
N TRP A 394 -10.15 -9.23 -47.68
CA TRP A 394 -9.06 -10.20 -47.51
C TRP A 394 -8.20 -10.38 -48.78
N ASP A 395 -8.65 -9.86 -49.93
CA ASP A 395 -8.02 -10.01 -51.25
C ASP A 395 -7.23 -8.76 -51.70
N ALA A 396 -7.13 -7.74 -50.83
CA ALA A 396 -6.38 -6.52 -51.09
C ALA A 396 -5.03 -6.56 -50.39
N ASP A 397 -3.96 -6.62 -51.15
CA ASP A 397 -2.59 -6.34 -50.69
C ASP A 397 -2.37 -4.84 -50.46
#